data_ef76000dcaf25ff3fe48040e0c46f95c
#
_entry.id   ef76000dcaf25ff3fe48040e0c46f95c
#
_cell.length_a   1.000
_cell.length_b   1.000
_cell.length_c   1.000
_cell.angle_alpha   90.00
_cell.angle_beta   90.00
_cell.angle_gamma   90.00
#
_symmetry.space_group_name_H-M   'P 1'
#
loop_
_entity.id
_entity.type
_entity.pdbx_description
1 polymer ?
#
loop_
_entity_poly.entity_id
_entity_poly.type
_entity_poly.pdbx_seq_one_letter_code
_entity_poly.pdbx_strand_id
1 'polypeptide(L)'
;MTAFHTAIISVGKIDDEELRLVTARVARLLRDPLEIRGKLPVPQGAHDSERGQFRASEVMKAARSMSPQLGSGKLVGSEGEEEGKPPLKTDAYLFVTDVDLFTANTDGVFSALMSKSGLAVSSVRRLRESFYRRSADLNKQRARLVKEMARMAARLRGAKECVDPTCVLGASKHLADLDMKEERFCRPCSLHLFEGTVRI
;
A
#
# COMPACT_ATOMS: atom_id res chain seq x y z
N MET A 1 15.20 -9.81 16.34
CA MET A 1 13.99 -8.99 16.05
C MET A 1 13.06 -9.88 15.25
N THR A 2 11.82 -10.08 15.67
CA THR A 2 10.82 -10.80 14.88
C THR A 2 10.51 -9.99 13.62
N ALA A 3 10.61 -10.63 12.46
CA ALA A 3 10.28 -9.98 11.19
C ALA A 3 8.81 -9.52 11.20
N PHE A 4 8.53 -8.30 10.75
CA PHE A 4 7.19 -7.75 10.65
C PHE A 4 6.57 -8.13 9.29
N HIS A 5 5.56 -8.98 9.31
CA HIS A 5 4.97 -9.50 8.09
C HIS A 5 3.77 -8.68 7.61
N THR A 6 3.90 -8.14 6.40
CA THR A 6 2.82 -7.41 5.73
C THR A 6 2.28 -8.23 4.57
N ALA A 7 0.99 -8.59 4.62
CA ALA A 7 0.29 -9.22 3.52
C ALA A 7 -0.25 -8.15 2.55
N ILE A 8 0.02 -8.35 1.25
CA ILE A 8 -0.53 -7.55 0.15
C ILE A 8 -1.71 -8.32 -0.45
N ILE A 9 -2.86 -7.67 -0.57
CA ILE A 9 -4.07 -8.26 -1.15
C ILE A 9 -4.66 -7.28 -2.15
N SER A 10 -4.90 -7.73 -3.38
CA SER A 10 -5.65 -6.93 -4.35
C SER A 10 -7.15 -6.99 -4.08
N VAL A 11 -7.84 -5.85 -4.27
CA VAL A 11 -9.29 -5.73 -4.12
C VAL A 11 -9.84 -5.11 -5.41
N GLY A 12 -10.61 -5.87 -6.17
CA GLY A 12 -11.15 -5.44 -7.46
C GLY A 12 -10.26 -5.82 -8.64
N LYS A 13 -10.17 -4.94 -9.64
CA LYS A 13 -9.51 -5.22 -10.92
C LYS A 13 -8.07 -4.67 -10.94
N ILE A 14 -7.19 -5.34 -10.22
CA ILE A 14 -5.75 -5.10 -10.27
C ILE A 14 -5.12 -6.21 -11.09
N ASP A 15 -4.21 -5.85 -12.00
CA ASP A 15 -3.42 -6.80 -12.78
C ASP A 15 -2.37 -7.46 -11.88
N ASP A 16 -2.26 -8.78 -11.96
CA ASP A 16 -1.42 -9.57 -11.05
C ASP A 16 0.08 -9.37 -11.34
N GLU A 17 0.46 -9.17 -12.60
CA GLU A 17 1.85 -8.90 -12.98
C GLU A 17 2.25 -7.49 -12.52
N GLU A 18 1.39 -6.51 -12.72
CA GLU A 18 1.61 -5.14 -12.24
C GLU A 18 1.75 -5.11 -10.72
N LEU A 19 0.88 -5.82 -9.99
CA LEU A 19 0.97 -5.92 -8.54
C LEU A 19 2.30 -6.53 -8.10
N ARG A 20 2.76 -7.60 -8.76
CA ARG A 20 4.07 -8.22 -8.46
C ARG A 20 5.23 -7.27 -8.69
N LEU A 21 5.27 -6.62 -9.85
CA LEU A 21 6.33 -5.65 -10.18
C LEU A 21 6.41 -4.50 -9.18
N VAL A 22 5.27 -3.93 -8.81
CA VAL A 22 5.19 -2.85 -7.82
C VAL A 22 5.59 -3.36 -6.43
N THR A 23 5.07 -4.52 -6.00
CA THR A 23 5.39 -5.11 -4.70
C THR A 23 6.88 -5.41 -4.56
N ALA A 24 7.54 -5.90 -5.60
CA ALA A 24 8.99 -6.15 -5.60
C ALA A 24 9.80 -4.85 -5.40
N ARG A 25 9.37 -3.74 -6.00
CA ARG A 25 10.01 -2.43 -5.77
C ARG A 25 9.80 -1.93 -4.34
N VAL A 26 8.60 -2.10 -3.80
CA VAL A 26 8.28 -1.76 -2.40
C VAL A 26 9.10 -2.60 -1.43
N ALA A 27 9.20 -3.92 -1.64
CA ALA A 27 10.00 -4.83 -0.84
C ALA A 27 11.48 -4.40 -0.78
N ARG A 28 12.06 -4.01 -1.93
CA ARG A 28 13.43 -3.46 -1.98
C ARG A 28 13.58 -2.17 -1.18
N LEU A 29 12.62 -1.25 -1.27
CA LEU A 29 12.64 -0.01 -0.49
C LEU A 29 12.57 -0.27 1.01
N LEU A 30 11.77 -1.24 1.43
CA LEU A 30 11.60 -1.63 2.83
C LEU A 30 12.72 -2.55 3.35
N ARG A 31 13.58 -3.07 2.46
CA ARG A 31 14.60 -4.09 2.76
C ARG A 31 13.99 -5.31 3.45
N ASP A 32 12.79 -5.69 3.04
CA ASP A 32 12.02 -6.76 3.67
C ASP A 32 11.02 -7.36 2.67
N PRO A 33 10.92 -8.70 2.58
CA PRO A 33 9.97 -9.34 1.67
C PRO A 33 8.53 -9.02 2.06
N LEU A 34 7.66 -8.94 1.04
CA LEU A 34 6.23 -8.76 1.18
C LEU A 34 5.50 -9.98 0.61
N GLU A 35 4.40 -10.36 1.25
CA GLU A 35 3.61 -11.53 0.85
C GLU A 35 2.38 -11.09 0.04
N ILE A 36 2.27 -11.53 -1.23
CA ILE A 36 1.04 -11.37 -2.02
C ILE A 36 0.14 -12.59 -1.77
N ARG A 37 -1.02 -12.39 -1.13
CA ARG A 37 -1.94 -13.47 -0.75
C ARG A 37 -3.05 -13.76 -1.76
N GLY A 38 -3.30 -12.84 -2.68
CA GLY A 38 -4.31 -13.06 -3.71
C GLY A 38 -5.26 -11.88 -3.92
N LYS A 39 -6.46 -12.17 -4.38
CA LYS A 39 -7.44 -11.20 -4.86
C LYS A 39 -8.80 -11.37 -4.21
N LEU A 40 -9.41 -10.26 -3.85
CA LEU A 40 -10.76 -10.20 -3.29
C LEU A 40 -11.68 -9.35 -4.18
N PRO A 41 -12.98 -9.62 -4.19
CA PRO A 41 -13.95 -8.74 -4.83
C PRO A 41 -14.03 -7.40 -4.10
N VAL A 42 -14.48 -6.37 -4.82
CA VAL A 42 -14.77 -5.06 -4.23
C VAL A 42 -15.98 -5.18 -3.30
N PRO A 43 -15.87 -4.80 -2.01
CA PRO A 43 -16.98 -4.88 -1.07
C PRO A 43 -18.04 -3.82 -1.39
N GLN A 44 -19.16 -4.21 -1.98
CA GLN A 44 -20.21 -3.29 -2.42
C GLN A 44 -20.83 -2.50 -1.26
N GLY A 45 -20.89 -3.05 -0.05
CA GLY A 45 -21.38 -2.34 1.14
C GLY A 45 -20.52 -1.14 1.55
N ALA A 46 -19.31 -1.00 0.99
CA ALA A 46 -18.45 0.17 1.21
C ALA A 46 -18.73 1.32 0.22
N HIS A 47 -19.57 1.10 -0.79
CA HIS A 47 -19.91 2.08 -1.82
C HIS A 47 -20.87 3.13 -1.30
N ASP A 48 -20.54 4.39 -1.55
CA ASP A 48 -21.39 5.55 -1.32
C ASP A 48 -21.92 6.02 -2.69
N SER A 49 -23.21 5.80 -2.92
CA SER A 49 -23.84 6.07 -4.23
C SER A 49 -23.94 7.56 -4.55
N GLU A 50 -24.05 8.43 -3.53
CA GLU A 50 -24.11 9.88 -3.73
C GLU A 50 -22.76 10.43 -4.19
N ARG A 51 -21.66 9.87 -3.66
CA ARG A 51 -20.29 10.26 -4.03
C ARG A 51 -19.76 9.51 -5.25
N GLY A 52 -20.32 8.34 -5.57
CA GLY A 52 -19.74 7.41 -6.54
C GLY A 52 -18.37 6.87 -6.11
N GLN A 53 -18.11 6.82 -4.82
CA GLN A 53 -16.81 6.48 -4.21
C GLN A 53 -16.98 5.40 -3.14
N PHE A 54 -15.87 4.84 -2.67
CA PHE A 54 -15.86 3.81 -1.63
C PHE A 54 -15.22 4.34 -0.34
N ARG A 55 -15.89 4.10 0.79
CA ARG A 55 -15.33 4.47 2.11
C ARG A 55 -14.14 3.59 2.45
N ALA A 56 -12.96 4.18 2.53
CA ALA A 56 -11.70 3.45 2.72
C ALA A 56 -11.70 2.55 3.96
N SER A 57 -12.26 3.01 5.09
CA SER A 57 -12.35 2.20 6.31
C SER A 57 -13.21 0.95 6.14
N GLU A 58 -14.32 1.05 5.40
CA GLU A 58 -15.21 -0.08 5.17
C GLU A 58 -14.62 -1.07 4.16
N VAL A 59 -13.91 -0.58 3.13
CA VAL A 59 -13.13 -1.44 2.22
C VAL A 59 -12.11 -2.26 3.00
N MET A 60 -11.33 -1.63 3.88
CA MET A 60 -10.32 -2.31 4.68
C MET A 60 -10.92 -3.35 5.64
N LYS A 61 -11.99 -3.02 6.35
CA LYS A 61 -12.65 -3.95 7.29
C LYS A 61 -13.23 -5.15 6.56
N ALA A 62 -13.98 -4.93 5.48
CA ALA A 62 -14.59 -5.99 4.69
C ALA A 62 -13.52 -6.88 4.02
N ALA A 63 -12.48 -6.30 3.41
CA ALA A 63 -11.38 -7.06 2.83
C ALA A 63 -10.65 -7.88 3.91
N ARG A 64 -10.45 -7.33 5.12
CA ARG A 64 -9.83 -8.05 6.23
C ARG A 64 -10.67 -9.24 6.68
N SER A 65 -11.99 -9.12 6.74
CA SER A 65 -12.88 -10.23 7.10
C SER A 65 -12.90 -11.35 6.06
N MET A 66 -12.69 -11.03 4.79
CA MET A 66 -12.59 -12.02 3.70
C MET A 66 -11.19 -12.63 3.56
N SER A 67 -10.14 -12.00 4.10
CA SER A 67 -8.74 -12.42 3.88
C SER A 67 -8.38 -13.82 4.39
N PRO A 68 -9.01 -14.40 5.44
CA PRO A 68 -8.73 -15.78 5.87
C PRO A 68 -8.99 -16.84 4.79
N GLN A 69 -9.82 -16.53 3.78
CA GLN A 69 -10.14 -17.45 2.67
C GLN A 69 -8.99 -17.59 1.66
N LEU A 70 -7.98 -16.71 1.70
CA LEU A 70 -6.91 -16.67 0.71
C LEU A 70 -5.72 -17.60 0.99
N GLY A 71 -5.66 -18.24 2.13
CA GLY A 71 -4.54 -19.14 2.48
C GLY A 71 -3.18 -18.43 2.53
N SER A 72 -2.10 -19.18 2.28
CA SER A 72 -0.72 -18.68 2.19
C SER A 72 -0.49 -17.99 0.85
N GLY A 73 0.28 -16.90 0.87
CA GLY A 73 0.61 -16.14 -0.33
C GLY A 73 2.03 -16.44 -0.86
N LYS A 74 2.40 -15.75 -1.93
CA LYS A 74 3.74 -15.78 -2.52
C LYS A 74 4.58 -14.63 -1.97
N LEU A 75 5.76 -14.95 -1.41
CA LEU A 75 6.74 -13.95 -1.00
C LEU A 75 7.37 -13.27 -2.22
N VAL A 76 7.51 -11.97 -2.16
CA VAL A 76 8.12 -11.14 -3.20
C VAL A 76 9.27 -10.33 -2.58
N GLY A 77 10.43 -10.37 -3.21
CA GLY A 77 11.64 -9.66 -2.74
C GLY A 77 12.59 -10.51 -1.90
N SER A 78 12.35 -11.82 -1.76
CA SER A 78 13.33 -12.79 -1.24
C SER A 78 14.10 -13.45 -2.39
N GLU A 79 15.38 -13.75 -2.18
CA GLU A 79 16.12 -14.62 -3.09
C GLU A 79 15.70 -16.07 -2.82
N GLY A 80 14.99 -16.67 -3.78
CA GLY A 80 14.49 -18.05 -3.71
C GLY A 80 12.99 -18.14 -3.43
N GLU A 81 12.29 -18.91 -4.27
CA GLU A 81 10.88 -19.27 -4.04
C GLU A 81 10.84 -20.45 -3.07
N GLU A 82 10.44 -20.22 -1.83
CA GLU A 82 10.18 -21.31 -0.88
C GLU A 82 8.71 -21.76 -0.98
N GLU A 83 8.45 -22.80 -1.75
CA GLU A 83 7.18 -23.51 -1.73
C GLU A 83 7.09 -24.40 -0.47
N GLY A 84 5.99 -24.30 0.26
CA GLY A 84 5.65 -25.28 1.31
C GLY A 84 5.87 -24.85 2.76
N LYS A 85 6.29 -23.62 3.05
CA LYS A 85 6.31 -23.13 4.43
C LYS A 85 4.90 -22.82 4.96
N PRO A 86 4.63 -23.08 6.26
CA PRO A 86 3.36 -22.69 6.89
C PRO A 86 3.16 -21.16 6.77
N PRO A 87 1.90 -20.68 6.69
CA PRO A 87 1.63 -19.26 6.53
C PRO A 87 2.26 -18.47 7.68
N LEU A 88 3.05 -17.47 7.32
CA LEU A 88 3.63 -16.55 8.29
C LEU A 88 2.50 -15.81 9.03
N LYS A 89 2.66 -15.64 10.33
CA LYS A 89 1.71 -14.82 11.10
C LYS A 89 1.74 -13.40 10.54
N THR A 90 0.61 -12.96 10.02
CA THR A 90 0.48 -11.63 9.44
C THR A 90 0.26 -10.57 10.51
N ASP A 91 1.13 -9.59 10.56
CA ASP A 91 1.04 -8.46 11.50
C ASP A 91 0.21 -7.31 10.94
N ALA A 92 0.20 -7.14 9.62
CA ALA A 92 -0.52 -6.07 8.94
C ALA A 92 -0.97 -6.44 7.53
N TYR A 93 -1.98 -5.73 7.04
CA TYR A 93 -2.54 -5.89 5.70
C TYR A 93 -2.49 -4.58 4.92
N LEU A 94 -1.94 -4.63 3.71
CA LEU A 94 -2.00 -3.55 2.74
C LEU A 94 -2.85 -4.00 1.55
N PHE A 95 -4.03 -3.41 1.42
CA PHE A 95 -4.94 -3.64 0.29
C PHE A 95 -4.59 -2.72 -0.87
N VAL A 96 -4.63 -3.25 -2.09
CA VAL A 96 -4.45 -2.47 -3.31
C VAL A 96 -5.72 -2.57 -4.15
N THR A 97 -6.31 -1.44 -4.53
CA THR A 97 -7.62 -1.42 -5.19
C THR A 97 -7.65 -0.48 -6.39
N ASP A 98 -8.61 -0.69 -7.29
CA ASP A 98 -8.88 0.17 -8.45
C ASP A 98 -10.08 1.10 -8.27
N VAL A 99 -10.75 1.06 -7.10
CA VAL A 99 -11.90 1.93 -6.83
C VAL A 99 -11.46 3.30 -6.28
N ASP A 100 -12.29 4.31 -6.49
CA ASP A 100 -12.06 5.64 -5.95
C ASP A 100 -12.40 5.66 -4.46
N LEU A 101 -11.45 6.10 -3.63
CA LEU A 101 -11.55 6.07 -2.17
C LEU A 101 -11.82 7.45 -1.59
N PHE A 102 -12.61 7.49 -0.51
CA PHE A 102 -12.75 8.65 0.35
C PHE A 102 -12.61 8.28 1.84
N THR A 103 -12.38 9.28 2.67
CA THR A 103 -12.37 9.17 4.14
C THR A 103 -13.42 10.11 4.73
N ALA A 104 -13.65 10.04 6.05
CA ALA A 104 -14.59 10.95 6.71
C ALA A 104 -14.24 12.45 6.53
N ASN A 105 -12.94 12.74 6.32
CA ASN A 105 -12.43 14.12 6.30
C ASN A 105 -11.96 14.58 4.91
N THR A 106 -11.95 13.71 3.89
CA THR A 106 -11.35 14.05 2.60
C THR A 106 -12.05 13.31 1.46
N ASP A 107 -12.50 14.07 0.48
CA ASP A 107 -13.07 13.55 -0.77
C ASP A 107 -11.96 13.15 -1.72
N GLY A 108 -11.75 11.86 -1.85
CA GLY A 108 -10.74 11.30 -2.75
C GLY A 108 -9.34 11.27 -2.17
N VAL A 109 -8.90 10.07 -1.81
CA VAL A 109 -7.57 9.82 -1.26
C VAL A 109 -6.82 8.79 -2.10
N PHE A 110 -5.49 8.91 -2.16
CA PHE A 110 -4.64 7.89 -2.77
C PHE A 110 -4.50 6.66 -1.89
N SER A 111 -4.50 6.86 -0.57
CA SER A 111 -4.37 5.79 0.41
C SER A 111 -4.97 6.20 1.75
N ALA A 112 -5.29 5.20 2.57
CA ALA A 112 -5.77 5.39 3.94
C ALA A 112 -5.13 4.35 4.88
N LEU A 113 -5.04 4.71 6.16
CA LEU A 113 -4.41 3.90 7.19
C LEU A 113 -5.30 3.81 8.43
N MET A 114 -5.46 2.60 8.94
CA MET A 114 -6.02 2.30 10.27
C MET A 114 -4.93 1.63 11.12
N SER A 115 -3.99 2.43 11.63
CA SER A 115 -2.77 1.95 12.30
C SER A 115 -3.05 1.02 13.48
N LYS A 116 -4.04 1.32 14.32
CA LYS A 116 -4.43 0.48 15.47
C LYS A 116 -4.91 -0.92 15.05
N SER A 117 -5.44 -1.06 13.85
CA SER A 117 -5.94 -2.34 13.31
C SER A 117 -4.94 -3.04 12.40
N GLY A 118 -3.78 -2.45 12.13
CA GLY A 118 -2.80 -2.98 11.19
C GLY A 118 -3.30 -3.02 9.74
N LEU A 119 -4.19 -2.09 9.34
CA LEU A 119 -4.80 -2.08 8.01
C LEU A 119 -4.45 -0.81 7.25
N ALA A 120 -4.11 -0.97 5.97
CA ALA A 120 -3.94 0.13 5.03
C ALA A 120 -4.56 -0.23 3.68
N VAL A 121 -4.91 0.77 2.89
CA VAL A 121 -5.37 0.63 1.51
C VAL A 121 -4.72 1.69 0.63
N SER A 122 -4.30 1.29 -0.58
CA SER A 122 -3.83 2.19 -1.63
C SER A 122 -4.67 1.98 -2.89
N SER A 123 -5.14 3.06 -3.50
CA SER A 123 -5.93 3.01 -4.72
C SER A 123 -5.11 3.47 -5.92
N VAL A 124 -5.17 2.68 -7.02
CA VAL A 124 -4.59 3.09 -8.30
C VAL A 124 -5.47 4.11 -9.04
N ARG A 125 -6.74 4.28 -8.64
CA ARG A 125 -7.73 5.05 -9.39
C ARG A 125 -7.26 6.46 -9.70
N ARG A 126 -6.89 7.21 -8.67
CA ARG A 126 -6.42 8.60 -8.78
C ARG A 126 -4.94 8.74 -9.10
N LEU A 127 -4.19 7.63 -9.23
CA LEU A 127 -2.80 7.65 -9.68
C LEU A 127 -2.68 7.64 -11.19
N ARG A 128 -3.75 7.28 -11.89
CA ARG A 128 -3.83 7.19 -13.36
C ARG A 128 -3.96 8.59 -13.96
N GLU A 129 -3.18 8.89 -14.98
CA GLU A 129 -3.33 10.12 -15.78
C GLU A 129 -4.71 10.20 -16.45
N SER A 130 -5.27 9.04 -16.87
CA SER A 130 -6.59 8.96 -17.49
C SER A 130 -7.74 9.41 -16.57
N PHE A 131 -7.58 9.32 -15.24
CA PHE A 131 -8.55 9.88 -14.29
C PHE A 131 -8.71 11.40 -14.46
N TYR A 132 -7.64 12.08 -14.86
CA TYR A 132 -7.58 13.53 -15.11
C TYR A 132 -7.72 13.88 -16.59
N ARG A 133 -8.23 12.94 -17.42
CA ARG A 133 -8.42 13.12 -18.88
C ARG A 133 -7.11 13.41 -19.63
N ARG A 134 -5.99 12.87 -19.15
CA ARG A 134 -4.67 12.94 -19.78
C ARG A 134 -4.35 11.59 -20.44
N SER A 135 -3.37 11.57 -21.35
CA SER A 135 -2.87 10.33 -21.95
C SER A 135 -2.36 9.36 -20.87
N ALA A 136 -2.68 8.09 -21.01
CA ALA A 136 -2.26 7.08 -20.04
C ALA A 136 -0.73 6.95 -20.00
N ASP A 137 -0.18 6.88 -18.79
CA ASP A 137 1.24 6.66 -18.53
C ASP A 137 1.38 5.61 -17.43
N LEU A 138 1.63 4.36 -17.84
CA LEU A 138 1.76 3.24 -16.91
C LEU A 138 3.02 3.36 -16.03
N ASN A 139 4.10 3.93 -16.54
CA ASN A 139 5.33 4.07 -15.76
C ASN A 139 5.13 5.08 -14.63
N LYS A 140 4.48 6.19 -14.91
CA LYS A 140 4.09 7.16 -13.90
C LYS A 140 3.14 6.58 -12.86
N GLN A 141 2.11 5.86 -13.32
CA GLN A 141 1.16 5.18 -12.42
C GLN A 141 1.88 4.20 -11.49
N ARG A 142 2.77 3.36 -12.01
CA ARG A 142 3.57 2.41 -11.23
C ARG A 142 4.45 3.11 -10.21
N ALA A 143 5.19 4.15 -10.62
CA ALA A 143 6.05 4.92 -9.73
C ALA A 143 5.25 5.54 -8.57
N ARG A 144 4.08 6.11 -8.85
CA ARG A 144 3.18 6.66 -7.83
C ARG A 144 2.65 5.57 -6.87
N LEU A 145 2.26 4.42 -7.40
CA LEU A 145 1.77 3.30 -6.60
C LEU A 145 2.86 2.74 -5.70
N VAL A 146 4.09 2.59 -6.19
CA VAL A 146 5.26 2.19 -5.37
C VAL A 146 5.42 3.14 -4.18
N LYS A 147 5.38 4.45 -4.40
CA LYS A 147 5.54 5.47 -3.35
C LYS A 147 4.43 5.38 -2.30
N GLU A 148 3.17 5.26 -2.73
CA GLU A 148 2.04 5.15 -1.78
C GLU A 148 2.03 3.81 -1.03
N MET A 149 2.31 2.70 -1.69
CA MET A 149 2.41 1.41 -1.01
C MET A 149 3.59 1.38 -0.03
N ALA A 150 4.77 1.90 -0.41
CA ALA A 150 5.92 1.98 0.48
C ALA A 150 5.63 2.87 1.70
N ARG A 151 4.95 4.02 1.49
CA ARG A 151 4.50 4.89 2.58
C ARG A 151 3.56 4.16 3.53
N MET A 152 2.56 3.47 3.00
CA MET A 152 1.59 2.74 3.83
C MET A 152 2.25 1.58 4.58
N ALA A 153 3.07 0.78 3.92
CA ALA A 153 3.76 -0.35 4.53
C ALA A 153 4.74 0.11 5.64
N ALA A 154 5.48 1.19 5.44
CA ALA A 154 6.33 1.76 6.47
C ALA A 154 5.52 2.33 7.64
N ARG A 155 4.38 2.99 7.38
CA ARG A 155 3.50 3.49 8.44
C ARG A 155 2.80 2.38 9.23
N LEU A 156 2.48 1.26 8.62
CA LEU A 156 2.01 0.06 9.31
C LEU A 156 3.04 -0.47 10.32
N ARG A 157 4.34 -0.25 10.05
CA ARG A 157 5.46 -0.57 10.94
C ARG A 157 5.76 0.51 11.98
N GLY A 158 4.91 1.54 12.07
CA GLY A 158 5.03 2.62 13.05
C GLY A 158 5.81 3.85 12.58
N ALA A 159 6.27 3.90 11.31
CA ALA A 159 6.92 5.11 10.80
C ALA A 159 5.96 6.31 10.85
N LYS A 160 6.48 7.46 11.22
CA LYS A 160 5.74 8.74 11.21
C LYS A 160 5.80 9.39 9.82
N GLU A 161 4.89 10.32 9.58
CA GLU A 161 4.92 11.14 8.39
C GLU A 161 6.17 12.04 8.41
N CYS A 162 6.80 12.21 7.23
CA CYS A 162 8.01 12.99 7.08
C CYS A 162 7.70 14.40 6.58
N VAL A 163 8.45 15.39 7.06
CA VAL A 163 8.33 16.78 6.60
C VAL A 163 9.07 17.04 5.29
N ASP A 164 10.04 16.18 4.93
CA ASP A 164 10.76 16.26 3.66
C ASP A 164 9.82 15.87 2.51
N PRO A 165 9.48 16.78 1.58
CA PRO A 165 8.54 16.52 0.49
C PRO A 165 9.07 15.51 -0.54
N THR A 166 10.38 15.26 -0.59
CA THR A 166 10.99 14.28 -1.49
C THR A 166 11.03 12.87 -0.91
N CYS A 167 10.85 12.74 0.41
CA CYS A 167 10.82 11.45 1.10
C CYS A 167 9.53 10.69 0.78
N VAL A 168 9.64 9.38 0.60
CA VAL A 168 8.46 8.49 0.45
C VAL A 168 7.43 8.68 1.57
N LEU A 169 7.87 8.93 2.82
CA LEU A 169 6.99 9.15 3.97
C LEU A 169 6.32 10.53 4.01
N GLY A 170 6.66 11.45 3.13
CA GLY A 170 5.99 12.75 3.04
C GLY A 170 4.49 12.60 2.75
N ALA A 171 3.68 13.58 3.15
CA ALA A 171 2.27 13.63 2.79
C ALA A 171 2.09 13.85 1.27
N SER A 172 0.98 13.36 0.72
CA SER A 172 0.59 13.64 -0.67
C SER A 172 -0.90 13.96 -0.69
N LYS A 173 -1.23 15.21 -0.94
CA LYS A 173 -2.61 15.68 -1.14
C LYS A 173 -2.98 15.69 -2.61
N HIS A 174 -2.01 15.99 -3.48
CA HIS A 174 -2.18 16.10 -4.92
C HIS A 174 -1.16 15.23 -5.66
N LEU A 175 -1.40 14.96 -6.95
CA LEU A 175 -0.44 14.21 -7.79
C LEU A 175 0.93 14.89 -7.87
N ALA A 176 0.98 16.22 -7.85
CA ALA A 176 2.23 16.98 -7.87
C ALA A 176 3.11 16.65 -6.65
N ASP A 177 2.51 16.54 -5.44
CA ASP A 177 3.25 16.15 -4.24
C ASP A 177 3.83 14.75 -4.39
N LEU A 178 3.03 13.83 -4.96
CA LEU A 178 3.42 12.45 -5.17
C LEU A 178 4.50 12.33 -6.26
N ASP A 179 4.43 13.16 -7.30
CA ASP A 179 5.43 13.18 -8.38
C ASP A 179 6.76 13.80 -7.93
N MET A 180 6.74 14.74 -6.96
CA MET A 180 7.95 15.30 -6.35
C MET A 180 8.73 14.31 -5.48
N LYS A 181 8.06 13.31 -4.91
CA LYS A 181 8.74 12.31 -4.09
C LYS A 181 9.68 11.45 -4.92
N GLU A 182 10.80 11.11 -4.33
CA GLU A 182 11.67 10.05 -4.84
C GLU A 182 11.24 8.67 -4.27
N GLU A 183 11.65 7.59 -4.92
CA GLU A 183 11.44 6.24 -4.40
C GLU A 183 12.53 5.89 -3.38
N ARG A 184 12.63 6.71 -2.32
CA ARG A 184 13.57 6.50 -1.21
C ARG A 184 13.05 7.12 0.08
N PHE A 185 13.52 6.61 1.18
CA PHE A 185 13.42 7.27 2.48
C PHE A 185 14.58 8.27 2.63
N CYS A 186 14.33 9.45 3.16
CA CYS A 186 15.40 10.36 3.56
C CYS A 186 16.25 9.72 4.68
N ARG A 187 17.44 10.27 4.90
CA ARG A 187 18.39 9.69 5.88
C ARG A 187 17.80 9.50 7.29
N PRO A 188 17.11 10.48 7.91
CA PRO A 188 16.49 10.27 9.21
C PRO A 188 15.44 9.16 9.22
N CYS A 189 14.61 9.06 8.17
CA CYS A 189 13.60 8.01 8.07
C CYS A 189 14.21 6.62 7.86
N SER A 190 15.29 6.51 7.06
CA SER A 190 16.02 5.27 6.86
C SER A 190 16.65 4.75 8.17
N LEU A 191 17.28 5.63 8.93
CA LEU A 191 17.86 5.27 10.23
C LEU A 191 16.77 4.76 11.19
N HIS A 192 15.65 5.46 11.25
CA HIS A 192 14.54 5.04 12.10
C HIS A 192 13.94 3.68 11.72
N LEU A 193 13.80 3.42 10.41
CA LEU A 193 13.19 2.18 9.91
C LEU A 193 14.11 0.98 9.99
N PHE A 194 15.41 1.15 9.74
CA PHE A 194 16.31 0.02 9.49
C PHE A 194 17.38 -0.19 10.57
N GLU A 195 17.78 0.84 11.31
CA GLU A 195 18.85 0.73 12.31
C GLU A 195 18.32 0.66 13.75
N GLY A 196 17.00 0.75 13.93
CA GLY A 196 16.39 0.86 15.26
C GLY A 196 16.66 2.22 15.89
N THR A 197 15.81 2.64 16.80
CA THR A 197 15.91 3.94 17.46
C THR A 197 17.23 4.04 18.20
N VAL A 198 18.18 4.80 17.69
CA VAL A 198 19.19 5.39 18.57
C VAL A 198 18.38 6.32 19.50
N ARG A 199 18.12 5.84 20.72
CA ARG A 199 17.59 6.71 21.78
C ARG A 199 18.68 7.73 22.04
N ILE A 200 18.46 8.98 21.63
CA ILE A 200 19.17 10.14 22.15
C ILE A 200 18.47 10.55 23.43
#